data_790d65a307bbb9a01e049f6564f0ef7c
#
_entry.id   790d65a307bbb9a01e049f6564f0ef7c
#
_cell.length_a   1.000
_cell.length_b   1.000
_cell.length_c   1.000
_cell.angle_alpha   90.00
_cell.angle_beta   90.00
_cell.angle_gamma   90.00
#
_symmetry.space_group_name_H-M   'P 1'
#
loop_
_entity.id
_entity.type
_entity.pdbx_description
1 polymer ?
#
loop_
_entity_poly.entity_id
_entity_poly.type
_entity_poly.pdbx_seq_one_letter_code
_entity_poly.pdbx_strand_id
1 'polypeptide(L)'
;MKFIETVKKMLPGCAIALVIAVVAKFLEQLEESVGLHLIGASVIAMFIGMIVNRFYAPNDKTTPGIKFTSKKILKFAIILLGASLNITTVLTVGKFSLTVMLFTLATCFGLGYVIGKALGLDWKTSSLINAGTGICGGSAIAAIAPVIEATDMDIAYGMSATFLFDTIMVVVFPLLGRAMGLSDAAFGLWAGTAVNDTSSVVATGYAFSEAAGDFATMVKLTRTLAIIPTVLVFAAISVHLKKKAAAQSGDHGVKVNMKSVFPWFILGFLAMSILCSVGVIPAGLATTLKSISKFLMVAALAAIGLNTNFAALCKSGAKPMLHGFIISLLVVLVAIAVEYVLGIAPSGTLI
;
A
#
# COMPACT_ATOMS: atom_id res chain seq x y z
N MET A 1 25.72 22.87 7.57
CA MET A 1 24.63 23.56 8.32
C MET A 1 23.25 23.14 7.88
N LYS A 2 22.84 23.26 6.60
CA LYS A 2 21.46 22.88 6.12
C LYS A 2 21.05 21.44 6.46
N PHE A 3 21.94 20.45 6.38
CA PHE A 3 21.62 19.04 6.67
C PHE A 3 21.28 18.82 8.16
N ILE A 4 22.06 19.39 9.07
CA ILE A 4 21.84 19.28 10.52
C ILE A 4 20.52 19.95 10.92
N GLU A 5 20.18 21.09 10.34
CA GLU A 5 18.90 21.76 10.57
C GLU A 5 17.71 20.93 10.04
N THR A 6 17.88 20.27 8.90
CA THR A 6 16.86 19.38 8.35
C THR A 6 16.61 18.18 9.27
N VAL A 7 17.69 17.56 9.78
CA VAL A 7 17.59 16.44 10.72
C VAL A 7 16.93 16.89 12.03
N LYS A 8 17.32 18.05 12.60
CA LYS A 8 16.68 18.59 13.81
C LYS A 8 15.17 18.82 13.63
N LYS A 9 14.74 19.29 12.46
CA LYS A 9 13.30 19.46 12.15
C LYS A 9 12.53 18.15 12.04
N MET A 10 13.19 17.06 11.65
CA MET A 10 12.54 15.75 11.53
C MET A 10 12.47 14.99 12.86
N LEU A 11 13.40 15.26 13.77
CA LEU A 11 13.59 14.50 15.00
C LEU A 11 12.32 14.36 15.87
N PRO A 12 11.53 15.43 16.14
CA PRO A 12 10.36 15.31 17.01
C PRO A 12 9.30 14.36 16.47
N GLY A 13 8.98 14.45 15.17
CA GLY A 13 7.99 13.57 14.56
C GLY A 13 8.47 12.11 14.44
N CYS A 14 9.75 11.89 14.14
CA CYS A 14 10.34 10.55 14.15
C CYS A 14 10.32 9.95 15.56
N ALA A 15 10.64 10.74 16.59
CA ALA A 15 10.64 10.26 17.97
C ALA A 15 9.24 9.81 18.43
N ILE A 16 8.18 10.57 18.11
CA ILE A 16 6.80 10.19 18.43
C ILE A 16 6.46 8.85 17.76
N ALA A 17 6.77 8.68 16.48
CA ALA A 17 6.50 7.44 15.76
C ALA A 17 7.27 6.25 16.34
N LEU A 18 8.53 6.44 16.75
CA LEU A 18 9.34 5.41 17.41
C LEU A 18 8.80 5.03 18.78
N VAL A 19 8.36 6.00 19.58
CA VAL A 19 7.74 5.73 20.89
C VAL A 19 6.48 4.90 20.71
N ILE A 20 5.60 5.27 19.76
CA ILE A 20 4.40 4.49 19.45
C ILE A 20 4.78 3.07 19.01
N ALA A 21 5.82 2.92 18.19
CA ALA A 21 6.29 1.60 17.75
C ALA A 21 6.75 0.71 18.90
N VAL A 22 7.48 1.27 19.86
CA VAL A 22 7.91 0.55 21.06
C VAL A 22 6.71 0.13 21.90
N VAL A 23 5.76 1.06 22.12
CA VAL A 23 4.52 0.76 22.85
C VAL A 23 3.73 -0.35 22.16
N ALA A 24 3.59 -0.28 20.85
CA ALA A 24 2.87 -1.29 20.07
C ALA A 24 3.53 -2.67 20.15
N LYS A 25 4.87 -2.71 20.10
CA LYS A 25 5.63 -3.96 20.30
C LYS A 25 5.44 -4.55 21.69
N PHE A 26 5.41 -3.72 22.71
CA PHE A 26 5.14 -4.15 24.09
C PHE A 26 3.72 -4.71 24.24
N LEU A 27 2.72 -4.05 23.64
CA LEU A 27 1.34 -4.52 23.66
C LEU A 27 1.17 -5.84 22.90
N GLU A 28 1.84 -6.02 21.75
CA GLU A 28 1.88 -7.30 21.02
C GLU A 28 2.45 -8.42 21.92
N GLN A 29 3.56 -8.18 22.61
CA GLN A 29 4.14 -9.16 23.54
C GLN A 29 3.23 -9.49 24.72
N LEU A 30 2.49 -8.51 25.24
CA LEU A 30 1.48 -8.76 26.27
C LEU A 30 0.34 -9.64 25.75
N GLU A 31 -0.14 -9.37 24.52
CA GLU A 31 -1.16 -10.16 23.85
C GLU A 31 -0.70 -11.62 23.66
N GLU A 32 0.53 -11.82 23.20
CA GLU A 32 1.17 -13.13 23.04
C GLU A 32 1.29 -13.87 24.39
N SER A 33 1.62 -13.17 25.48
CA SER A 33 1.76 -13.76 26.80
C SER A 33 0.46 -14.29 27.39
N VAL A 34 -0.68 -13.75 26.95
CA VAL A 34 -2.04 -14.19 27.33
C VAL A 34 -2.57 -15.28 26.38
N GLY A 35 -1.77 -15.71 25.39
CA GLY A 35 -2.15 -16.72 24.41
C GLY A 35 -3.11 -16.19 23.33
N LEU A 36 -3.26 -14.87 23.21
CA LEU A 36 -4.06 -14.23 22.19
C LEU A 36 -3.12 -13.74 21.09
N HIS A 37 -3.38 -14.11 19.84
CA HIS A 37 -2.66 -13.62 18.65
C HIS A 37 -3.67 -12.94 17.71
N LEU A 38 -4.28 -11.83 18.17
CA LEU A 38 -5.37 -11.18 17.43
C LEU A 38 -4.85 -10.05 16.53
N ILE A 39 -3.97 -9.20 17.07
CA ILE A 39 -3.57 -7.95 16.40
C ILE A 39 -2.05 -7.77 16.49
N GLY A 40 -1.35 -7.77 15.36
CA GLY A 40 0.11 -7.54 15.35
C GLY A 40 0.50 -6.09 15.65
N ALA A 41 1.75 -5.87 16.11
CA ALA A 41 2.30 -4.55 16.47
C ALA A 41 2.09 -3.48 15.40
N SER A 42 2.11 -3.86 14.15
CA SER A 42 1.90 -2.95 13.00
C SER A 42 0.53 -2.29 13.02
N VAL A 43 -0.51 -3.08 13.29
CA VAL A 43 -1.90 -2.62 13.39
C VAL A 43 -2.09 -1.79 14.65
N ILE A 44 -1.60 -2.29 15.78
CA ILE A 44 -1.64 -1.57 17.07
C ILE A 44 -1.00 -0.19 16.92
N ALA A 45 0.19 -0.11 16.31
CA ALA A 45 0.90 1.14 16.08
C ALA A 45 0.10 2.13 15.23
N MET A 46 -0.54 1.66 14.16
CA MET A 46 -1.36 2.50 13.29
C MET A 46 -2.58 3.06 14.04
N PHE A 47 -3.29 2.24 14.81
CA PHE A 47 -4.44 2.71 15.61
C PHE A 47 -4.05 3.66 16.72
N ILE A 48 -2.95 3.38 17.46
CA ILE A 48 -2.42 4.33 18.46
C ILE A 48 -2.12 5.66 17.76
N GLY A 49 -1.48 5.65 16.58
CA GLY A 49 -1.21 6.83 15.80
C GLY A 49 -2.48 7.62 15.44
N MET A 50 -3.56 6.95 15.00
CA MET A 50 -4.85 7.59 14.71
C MET A 50 -5.51 8.19 15.96
N ILE A 51 -5.45 7.49 17.10
CA ILE A 51 -5.96 7.98 18.38
C ILE A 51 -5.18 9.23 18.81
N VAL A 52 -3.86 9.18 18.73
CA VAL A 52 -3.00 10.34 19.05
C VAL A 52 -3.32 11.51 18.13
N ASN A 53 -3.51 11.27 16.82
CA ASN A 53 -3.92 12.33 15.87
C ASN A 53 -5.24 12.99 16.27
N ARG A 54 -6.19 12.25 16.85
CA ARG A 54 -7.49 12.79 17.28
C ARG A 54 -7.37 13.79 18.42
N PHE A 55 -6.40 13.59 19.33
CA PHE A 55 -6.18 14.45 20.51
C PHE A 55 -5.05 15.45 20.32
N TYR A 56 -4.06 15.07 19.52
CA TYR A 56 -2.86 15.87 19.24
C TYR A 56 -2.57 15.84 17.75
N ALA A 57 -3.25 16.70 17.00
CA ALA A 57 -3.01 16.82 15.57
C ALA A 57 -1.55 17.25 15.28
N PRO A 58 -0.86 16.63 14.32
CA PRO A 58 0.50 17.01 13.95
C PRO A 58 0.62 18.49 13.65
N ASN A 59 1.60 19.14 14.24
CA ASN A 59 1.90 20.56 14.04
C ASN A 59 3.14 20.75 13.15
N ASP A 60 3.51 22.00 12.84
CA ASP A 60 4.63 22.32 11.96
C ASP A 60 5.98 21.76 12.44
N LYS A 61 6.13 21.50 13.75
CA LYS A 61 7.34 20.91 14.32
C LYS A 61 7.40 19.39 14.17
N THR A 62 6.27 18.70 14.19
CA THR A 62 6.20 17.23 14.15
C THR A 62 5.90 16.67 12.77
N THR A 63 5.13 17.38 11.97
CA THR A 63 4.72 16.97 10.61
C THR A 63 5.89 16.57 9.71
N PRO A 64 7.03 17.27 9.63
CA PRO A 64 8.14 16.87 8.76
C PRO A 64 8.69 15.49 9.10
N GLY A 65 8.87 15.20 10.40
CA GLY A 65 9.36 13.91 10.87
C GLY A 65 8.37 12.78 10.66
N ILE A 66 7.08 13.02 10.91
CA ILE A 66 6.01 12.04 10.68
C ILE A 66 5.93 11.69 9.18
N LYS A 67 5.94 12.70 8.28
CA LYS A 67 5.95 12.48 6.82
C LYS A 67 7.22 11.77 6.34
N PHE A 68 8.37 12.06 6.92
CA PHE A 68 9.62 11.36 6.63
C PHE A 68 9.52 9.89 7.02
N THR A 69 9.04 9.60 8.22
CA THR A 69 8.90 8.24 8.74
C THR A 69 7.89 7.43 7.91
N SER A 70 6.70 7.96 7.66
CA SER A 70 5.66 7.27 6.89
C SER A 70 6.03 6.99 5.42
N LYS A 71 6.90 7.81 4.82
CA LYS A 71 7.22 7.68 3.38
C LYS A 71 8.63 7.17 3.11
N LYS A 72 9.64 7.66 3.82
CA LYS A 72 11.05 7.32 3.55
C LYS A 72 11.52 6.14 4.38
N ILE A 73 11.19 6.12 5.68
CA ILE A 73 11.56 4.98 6.55
C ILE A 73 10.82 3.72 6.11
N LEU A 74 9.54 3.80 5.73
CA LEU A 74 8.82 2.64 5.18
C LEU A 74 9.52 2.06 3.95
N LYS A 75 9.88 2.91 2.96
CA LYS A 75 10.58 2.45 1.75
C LYS A 75 11.94 1.82 2.09
N PHE A 76 12.67 2.42 3.02
CA PHE A 76 13.95 1.88 3.50
C PHE A 76 13.76 0.53 4.21
N ALA A 77 12.75 0.40 5.06
CA ALA A 77 12.39 -0.87 5.69
C ALA A 77 12.10 -1.98 4.66
N ILE A 78 11.34 -1.66 3.60
CA ILE A 78 11.05 -2.60 2.51
C ILE A 78 12.33 -3.00 1.76
N ILE A 79 13.26 -2.08 1.50
CA ILE A 79 14.57 -2.42 0.92
C ILE A 79 15.31 -3.43 1.80
N LEU A 80 15.37 -3.20 3.10
CA LEU A 80 16.03 -4.11 4.05
C LEU A 80 15.35 -5.49 4.10
N LEU A 81 14.02 -5.53 3.95
CA LEU A 81 13.27 -6.79 3.89
C LEU A 81 13.75 -7.69 2.74
N GLY A 82 14.17 -7.10 1.62
CA GLY A 82 14.72 -7.82 0.49
C GLY A 82 15.90 -8.74 0.85
N ALA A 83 16.70 -8.37 1.85
CA ALA A 83 17.83 -9.19 2.34
C ALA A 83 17.39 -10.52 2.97
N SER A 84 16.13 -10.70 3.33
CA SER A 84 15.59 -11.94 3.90
C SER A 84 14.94 -12.88 2.88
N LEU A 85 14.92 -12.50 1.59
CA LEU A 85 14.14 -13.18 0.56
C LEU A 85 15.03 -13.75 -0.55
N ASN A 86 14.67 -14.95 -0.99
CA ASN A 86 15.33 -15.60 -2.12
C ASN A 86 14.76 -15.08 -3.45
N ILE A 87 15.64 -14.76 -4.41
CA ILE A 87 15.25 -14.23 -5.73
C ILE A 87 14.35 -15.19 -6.51
N THR A 88 14.55 -16.50 -6.40
CA THR A 88 13.68 -17.48 -7.05
C THR A 88 12.25 -17.41 -6.53
N THR A 89 12.08 -17.26 -5.21
CA THR A 89 10.76 -17.02 -4.60
C THR A 89 10.13 -15.73 -5.12
N VAL A 90 10.91 -14.65 -5.23
CA VAL A 90 10.43 -13.38 -5.79
C VAL A 90 9.93 -13.54 -7.23
N LEU A 91 10.66 -14.29 -8.06
CA LEU A 91 10.26 -14.54 -9.46
C LEU A 91 9.02 -15.44 -9.56
N THR A 92 8.93 -16.46 -8.72
CA THR A 92 7.75 -17.35 -8.67
C THR A 92 6.50 -16.60 -8.21
N VAL A 93 6.60 -15.84 -7.11
CA VAL A 93 5.51 -15.00 -6.59
C VAL A 93 5.07 -13.98 -7.62
N GLY A 94 6.03 -13.38 -8.34
CA GLY A 94 5.73 -12.43 -9.41
C GLY A 94 4.81 -13.02 -10.48
N LYS A 95 5.04 -14.26 -10.91
CA LYS A 95 4.21 -14.95 -11.90
C LYS A 95 2.76 -15.10 -11.44
N PHE A 96 2.53 -15.62 -10.24
CA PHE A 96 1.17 -15.79 -9.69
C PHE A 96 0.51 -14.45 -9.40
N SER A 97 1.24 -13.53 -8.77
CA SER A 97 0.76 -12.17 -8.49
C SER A 97 0.35 -11.44 -9.76
N LEU A 98 1.11 -11.57 -10.86
CA LEU A 98 0.78 -10.95 -12.14
C LEU A 98 -0.54 -11.48 -12.71
N THR A 99 -0.81 -12.78 -12.58
CA THR A 99 -2.08 -13.35 -13.03
C THR A 99 -3.26 -12.79 -12.24
N VAL A 100 -3.22 -12.85 -10.91
CA VAL A 100 -4.29 -12.28 -10.06
C VAL A 100 -4.41 -10.77 -10.29
N MET A 101 -3.27 -10.07 -10.41
CA MET A 101 -3.24 -8.63 -10.69
C MET A 101 -3.94 -8.27 -12.00
N LEU A 102 -3.79 -9.06 -13.05
CA LEU A 102 -4.44 -8.80 -14.34
C LEU A 102 -5.97 -8.77 -14.19
N PHE A 103 -6.53 -9.74 -13.46
CA PHE A 103 -7.96 -9.79 -13.18
C PHE A 103 -8.43 -8.66 -12.27
N THR A 104 -7.66 -8.34 -11.22
CA THR A 104 -8.01 -7.23 -10.31
C THR A 104 -7.90 -5.87 -10.99
N LEU A 105 -6.91 -5.65 -11.86
CA LEU A 105 -6.81 -4.42 -12.67
C LEU A 105 -7.96 -4.32 -13.68
N ALA A 106 -8.30 -5.43 -14.37
CA ALA A 106 -9.45 -5.47 -15.27
C ALA A 106 -10.76 -5.14 -14.53
N THR A 107 -10.92 -5.65 -13.30
CA THR A 107 -12.04 -5.29 -12.42
C THR A 107 -12.05 -3.81 -12.09
N CYS A 108 -10.92 -3.25 -11.63
CA CYS A 108 -10.81 -1.85 -11.25
C CYS A 108 -11.10 -0.91 -12.42
N PHE A 109 -10.47 -1.12 -13.57
CA PHE A 109 -10.59 -0.19 -14.69
C PHE A 109 -11.82 -0.49 -15.57
N GLY A 110 -12.25 -1.75 -15.65
CA GLY A 110 -13.46 -2.15 -16.39
C GLY A 110 -14.74 -1.88 -15.59
N LEU A 111 -14.98 -2.67 -14.54
CA LEU A 111 -16.18 -2.51 -13.72
C LEU A 111 -16.17 -1.17 -12.96
N GLY A 112 -15.00 -0.73 -12.49
CA GLY A 112 -14.86 0.57 -11.81
C GLY A 112 -15.28 1.74 -12.67
N TYR A 113 -14.94 1.74 -13.97
CA TYR A 113 -15.42 2.77 -14.89
C TYR A 113 -16.96 2.76 -15.02
N VAL A 114 -17.55 1.58 -15.17
CA VAL A 114 -19.01 1.44 -15.31
C VAL A 114 -19.74 1.90 -14.04
N ILE A 115 -19.26 1.48 -12.85
CA ILE A 115 -19.86 1.83 -11.57
C ILE A 115 -19.68 3.31 -11.27
N GLY A 116 -18.49 3.88 -11.54
CA GLY A 116 -18.25 5.32 -11.38
C GLY A 116 -19.20 6.17 -12.23
N LYS A 117 -19.42 5.77 -13.48
CA LYS A 117 -20.38 6.40 -14.38
C LYS A 117 -21.82 6.26 -13.88
N ALA A 118 -22.22 5.07 -13.39
CA ALA A 118 -23.55 4.83 -12.82
C ALA A 118 -23.82 5.67 -11.55
N LEU A 119 -22.80 5.92 -10.74
CA LEU A 119 -22.89 6.79 -9.57
C LEU A 119 -22.82 8.29 -9.91
N GLY A 120 -22.60 8.62 -11.20
CA GLY A 120 -22.46 10.01 -11.65
C GLY A 120 -21.19 10.69 -11.16
N LEU A 121 -20.11 9.94 -10.95
CA LEU A 121 -18.79 10.48 -10.60
C LEU A 121 -18.11 11.05 -11.85
N ASP A 122 -17.34 12.13 -11.65
CA ASP A 122 -16.42 12.58 -12.69
C ASP A 122 -15.39 11.48 -13.00
N TRP A 123 -15.02 11.39 -14.27
CA TRP A 123 -14.12 10.33 -14.75
C TRP A 123 -12.74 10.38 -14.09
N LYS A 124 -12.25 11.59 -13.71
CA LYS A 124 -10.96 11.75 -13.03
C LYS A 124 -11.03 11.19 -11.62
N THR A 125 -12.03 11.57 -10.83
CA THR A 125 -12.28 11.02 -9.48
C THR A 125 -12.42 9.50 -9.54
N SER A 126 -13.26 8.97 -10.45
CA SER A 126 -13.45 7.52 -10.62
C SER A 126 -12.13 6.82 -11.00
N SER A 127 -11.36 7.39 -11.95
CA SER A 127 -10.08 6.82 -12.37
C SER A 127 -9.04 6.81 -11.25
N LEU A 128 -9.00 7.84 -10.41
CA LEU A 128 -8.09 7.89 -9.26
C LEU A 128 -8.45 6.84 -8.21
N ILE A 129 -9.74 6.66 -7.90
CA ILE A 129 -10.21 5.60 -6.98
C ILE A 129 -9.87 4.23 -7.56
N ASN A 130 -10.15 3.99 -8.85
CA ASN A 130 -9.86 2.73 -9.52
C ASN A 130 -8.36 2.39 -9.52
N ALA A 131 -7.51 3.39 -9.80
CA ALA A 131 -6.06 3.23 -9.78
C ALA A 131 -5.50 3.02 -8.36
N GLY A 132 -6.01 3.76 -7.39
CA GLY A 132 -5.66 3.59 -5.99
C GLY A 132 -6.00 2.18 -5.51
N THR A 133 -7.22 1.73 -5.73
CA THR A 133 -7.67 0.38 -5.39
C THR A 133 -6.94 -0.70 -6.21
N GLY A 134 -6.74 -0.46 -7.51
CA GLY A 134 -6.14 -1.43 -8.43
C GLY A 134 -4.65 -1.64 -8.28
N ILE A 135 -3.88 -0.70 -7.76
CA ILE A 135 -2.42 -0.76 -7.78
C ILE A 135 -1.80 -0.69 -6.38
N CYS A 136 -1.64 0.51 -5.81
CA CYS A 136 -0.92 0.69 -4.55
C CYS A 136 -1.40 1.91 -3.74
N GLY A 137 -2.69 2.16 -3.72
CA GLY A 137 -3.27 3.23 -2.90
C GLY A 137 -2.82 4.61 -3.32
N GLY A 138 -2.44 5.41 -2.35
CA GLY A 138 -2.07 6.81 -2.53
C GLY A 138 -0.92 7.05 -3.50
N SER A 139 0.02 6.10 -3.67
CA SER A 139 1.13 6.25 -4.61
C SER A 139 0.66 6.24 -6.07
N ALA A 140 -0.31 5.38 -6.40
CA ALA A 140 -0.91 5.33 -7.74
C ALA A 140 -1.73 6.60 -8.01
N ILE A 141 -2.53 7.06 -7.04
CA ILE A 141 -3.29 8.32 -7.13
C ILE A 141 -2.34 9.49 -7.39
N ALA A 142 -1.28 9.62 -6.58
CA ALA A 142 -0.30 10.70 -6.73
C ALA A 142 0.44 10.67 -8.08
N ALA A 143 0.66 9.46 -8.65
CA ALA A 143 1.32 9.32 -9.95
C ALA A 143 0.39 9.67 -11.13
N ILE A 144 -0.89 9.31 -11.05
CA ILE A 144 -1.86 9.48 -12.15
C ILE A 144 -2.49 10.86 -12.12
N ALA A 145 -2.73 11.44 -10.95
CA ALA A 145 -3.41 12.74 -10.80
C ALA A 145 -2.84 13.85 -11.71
N PRO A 146 -1.51 14.10 -11.75
CA PRO A 146 -0.96 15.14 -12.63
C PRO A 146 -1.09 14.79 -14.12
N VAL A 147 -1.17 13.51 -14.46
CA VAL A 147 -1.28 13.02 -15.85
C VAL A 147 -2.66 13.30 -16.44
N ILE A 148 -3.70 13.14 -15.63
CA ILE A 148 -5.09 13.41 -16.02
C ILE A 148 -5.55 14.81 -15.62
N GLU A 149 -4.66 15.63 -15.06
CA GLU A 149 -4.97 16.97 -14.54
C GLU A 149 -6.14 16.95 -13.57
N ALA A 150 -6.05 16.04 -12.60
CA ALA A 150 -7.02 15.93 -11.53
C ALA A 150 -6.94 17.14 -10.59
N THR A 151 -8.08 17.54 -10.05
CA THR A 151 -8.14 18.60 -9.04
C THR A 151 -7.70 18.07 -7.67
N ASP A 152 -7.36 18.97 -6.74
CA ASP A 152 -7.05 18.59 -5.35
C ASP A 152 -8.22 17.86 -4.68
N MET A 153 -9.45 18.19 -5.06
CA MET A 153 -10.65 17.53 -4.57
C MET A 153 -10.76 16.09 -5.10
N ASP A 154 -10.47 15.84 -6.38
CA ASP A 154 -10.43 14.49 -6.95
C ASP A 154 -9.39 13.62 -6.24
N ILE A 155 -8.22 14.21 -5.97
CA ILE A 155 -7.14 13.56 -5.22
C ILE A 155 -7.60 13.24 -3.79
N ALA A 156 -8.23 14.19 -3.11
CA ALA A 156 -8.72 14.01 -1.74
C ALA A 156 -9.79 12.91 -1.67
N TYR A 157 -10.73 12.88 -2.61
CA TYR A 157 -11.73 11.80 -2.69
C TYR A 157 -11.08 10.44 -2.95
N GLY A 158 -10.17 10.36 -3.92
CA GLY A 158 -9.45 9.12 -4.23
C GLY A 158 -8.67 8.59 -3.02
N MET A 159 -7.90 9.46 -2.37
CA MET A 159 -7.13 9.14 -1.18
C MET A 159 -8.03 8.67 -0.03
N SER A 160 -9.10 9.43 0.27
CA SER A 160 -10.00 9.12 1.38
C SER A 160 -10.73 7.79 1.18
N ALA A 161 -11.25 7.54 -0.03
CA ALA A 161 -11.93 6.29 -0.35
C ALA A 161 -10.99 5.07 -0.18
N THR A 162 -9.76 5.19 -0.70
CA THR A 162 -8.76 4.12 -0.62
C THR A 162 -8.33 3.85 0.82
N PHE A 163 -7.96 4.89 1.58
CA PHE A 163 -7.48 4.72 2.95
C PHE A 163 -8.55 4.29 3.94
N LEU A 164 -9.80 4.74 3.78
CA LEU A 164 -10.88 4.28 4.64
C LEU A 164 -11.10 2.79 4.51
N PHE A 165 -11.12 2.29 3.28
CA PHE A 165 -11.28 0.87 3.02
C PHE A 165 -10.09 0.06 3.55
N ASP A 166 -8.86 0.53 3.33
CA ASP A 166 -7.64 -0.11 3.84
C ASP A 166 -7.65 -0.25 5.37
N THR A 167 -8.13 0.77 6.08
CA THR A 167 -8.24 0.73 7.53
C THR A 167 -9.19 -0.39 8.00
N ILE A 168 -10.29 -0.59 7.28
CA ILE A 168 -11.23 -1.71 7.55
C ILE A 168 -10.55 -3.05 7.23
N MET A 169 -9.86 -3.14 6.09
CA MET A 169 -9.21 -4.36 5.61
C MET A 169 -8.12 -4.87 6.55
N VAL A 170 -7.33 -3.96 7.15
CA VAL A 170 -6.28 -4.32 8.12
C VAL A 170 -6.82 -5.15 9.28
N VAL A 171 -8.06 -4.88 9.72
CA VAL A 171 -8.70 -5.62 10.82
C VAL A 171 -9.47 -6.84 10.33
N VAL A 172 -10.26 -6.67 9.26
CA VAL A 172 -11.22 -7.69 8.82
C VAL A 172 -10.52 -8.83 8.07
N PHE A 173 -9.50 -8.54 7.26
CA PHE A 173 -8.84 -9.55 6.43
C PHE A 173 -8.19 -10.70 7.21
N PRO A 174 -7.39 -10.46 8.26
CA PRO A 174 -6.81 -11.55 9.02
C PRO A 174 -7.86 -12.47 9.66
N LEU A 175 -8.98 -11.89 10.10
CA LEU A 175 -10.10 -12.66 10.66
C LEU A 175 -10.75 -13.53 9.58
N LEU A 176 -11.03 -12.96 8.40
CA LEU A 176 -11.58 -13.71 7.26
C LEU A 176 -10.62 -14.81 6.79
N GLY A 177 -9.33 -14.51 6.66
CA GLY A 177 -8.32 -15.49 6.24
C GLY A 177 -8.26 -16.70 7.17
N ARG A 178 -8.30 -16.46 8.49
CA ARG A 178 -8.37 -17.53 9.50
C ARG A 178 -9.69 -18.31 9.42
N ALA A 179 -10.82 -17.62 9.29
CA ALA A 179 -12.13 -18.27 9.15
C ALA A 179 -12.24 -19.13 7.89
N MET A 180 -11.55 -18.76 6.82
CA MET A 180 -11.49 -19.51 5.55
C MET A 180 -10.42 -20.61 5.56
N GLY A 181 -9.63 -20.74 6.62
CA GLY A 181 -8.54 -21.72 6.74
C GLY A 181 -7.43 -21.52 5.71
N LEU A 182 -7.13 -20.28 5.32
CA LEU A 182 -6.09 -20.00 4.34
C LEU A 182 -4.70 -20.28 4.94
N SER A 183 -3.82 -20.86 4.12
CA SER A 183 -2.40 -20.95 4.44
C SER A 183 -1.72 -19.57 4.39
N ASP A 184 -0.53 -19.44 4.97
CA ASP A 184 0.26 -18.20 4.92
C ASP A 184 0.49 -17.68 3.50
N ALA A 185 0.76 -18.60 2.56
CA ALA A 185 1.00 -18.25 1.17
C ALA A 185 -0.29 -17.77 0.46
N ALA A 186 -1.40 -18.48 0.63
CA ALA A 186 -2.69 -18.08 0.07
C ALA A 186 -3.16 -16.75 0.67
N PHE A 187 -3.11 -16.59 1.99
CA PHE A 187 -3.46 -15.34 2.64
C PHE A 187 -2.55 -14.19 2.19
N GLY A 188 -1.25 -14.42 2.10
CA GLY A 188 -0.28 -13.42 1.66
C GLY A 188 -0.51 -12.97 0.21
N LEU A 189 -0.87 -13.89 -0.69
CA LEU A 189 -1.23 -13.56 -2.07
C LEU A 189 -2.51 -12.73 -2.10
N TRP A 190 -3.56 -13.16 -1.39
CA TRP A 190 -4.82 -12.46 -1.31
C TRP A 190 -4.69 -11.06 -0.72
N ALA A 191 -4.03 -10.92 0.43
CA ALA A 191 -3.77 -9.62 1.05
C ALA A 191 -2.94 -8.71 0.14
N GLY A 192 -1.88 -9.22 -0.47
CA GLY A 192 -1.00 -8.47 -1.38
C GLY A 192 -1.70 -7.99 -2.65
N THR A 193 -2.68 -8.76 -3.15
CA THR A 193 -3.43 -8.43 -4.38
C THR A 193 -4.72 -7.68 -4.12
N ALA A 194 -5.35 -7.79 -2.96
CA ALA A 194 -6.65 -7.20 -2.66
C ALA A 194 -6.59 -5.93 -1.81
N VAL A 195 -5.70 -5.86 -0.81
CA VAL A 195 -5.53 -4.65 0.02
C VAL A 195 -4.83 -3.56 -0.79
N ASN A 196 -5.27 -2.30 -0.68
CA ASN A 196 -4.88 -1.27 -1.64
C ASN A 196 -3.49 -0.70 -1.37
N ASP A 197 -3.21 -0.13 -0.19
CA ASP A 197 -1.92 0.52 0.08
C ASP A 197 -0.87 -0.47 0.60
N THR A 198 0.41 -0.19 0.27
CA THR A 198 1.54 -1.05 0.66
C THR A 198 1.69 -1.17 2.17
N SER A 199 1.46 -0.09 2.92
CA SER A 199 1.54 -0.10 4.37
C SER A 199 0.43 -0.93 5.01
N SER A 200 -0.78 -0.83 4.45
CA SER A 200 -1.94 -1.62 4.90
C SER A 200 -1.76 -3.11 4.58
N VAL A 201 -1.16 -3.45 3.43
CA VAL A 201 -0.78 -4.84 3.12
C VAL A 201 0.21 -5.39 4.14
N VAL A 202 1.24 -4.61 4.48
CA VAL A 202 2.23 -5.00 5.50
C VAL A 202 1.52 -5.25 6.84
N ALA A 203 0.68 -4.30 7.28
CA ALA A 203 -0.08 -4.44 8.53
C ALA A 203 -0.99 -5.68 8.52
N THR A 204 -1.75 -5.86 7.44
CA THR A 204 -2.68 -6.99 7.27
C THR A 204 -1.95 -8.33 7.26
N GLY A 205 -0.85 -8.40 6.50
CA GLY A 205 -0.06 -9.64 6.37
C GLY A 205 0.55 -10.08 7.69
N TYR A 206 1.22 -9.16 8.40
CA TYR A 206 1.83 -9.48 9.70
C TYR A 206 0.81 -9.68 10.83
N ALA A 207 -0.40 -9.15 10.71
CA ALA A 207 -1.49 -9.46 11.65
C ALA A 207 -1.99 -10.91 11.50
N PHE A 208 -1.78 -11.54 10.35
CA PHE A 208 -2.11 -12.95 10.13
C PHE A 208 -0.98 -13.85 10.59
N SER A 209 0.22 -13.69 10.02
CA SER A 209 1.45 -14.38 10.41
C SER A 209 2.67 -13.67 9.85
N GLU A 210 3.85 -14.03 10.36
CA GLU A 210 5.14 -13.51 9.87
C GLU A 210 5.40 -13.90 8.41
N ALA A 211 5.15 -15.17 8.06
CA ALA A 211 5.32 -15.69 6.72
C ALA A 211 4.34 -15.03 5.72
N ALA A 212 3.07 -14.86 6.11
CA ALA A 212 2.08 -14.18 5.30
C ALA A 212 2.43 -12.70 5.09
N GLY A 213 2.98 -12.00 6.09
CA GLY A 213 3.43 -10.61 5.98
C GLY A 213 4.58 -10.43 4.99
N ASP A 214 5.59 -11.28 5.08
CA ASP A 214 6.71 -11.28 4.14
C ASP A 214 6.22 -11.53 2.71
N PHE A 215 5.36 -12.53 2.52
CA PHE A 215 4.84 -12.92 1.22
C PHE A 215 3.90 -11.85 0.63
N ALA A 216 2.96 -11.32 1.40
CA ALA A 216 2.06 -10.24 0.98
C ALA A 216 2.84 -8.99 0.55
N THR A 217 3.93 -8.66 1.25
CA THR A 217 4.81 -7.55 0.89
C THR A 217 5.47 -7.76 -0.48
N MET A 218 5.97 -8.97 -0.76
CA MET A 218 6.52 -9.31 -2.09
C MET A 218 5.50 -9.18 -3.20
N VAL A 219 4.31 -9.77 -3.00
CA VAL A 219 3.20 -9.70 -3.94
C VAL A 219 2.84 -8.25 -4.23
N LYS A 220 2.73 -7.43 -3.18
CA LYS A 220 2.41 -6.00 -3.31
C LYS A 220 3.47 -5.21 -4.07
N LEU A 221 4.75 -5.50 -3.87
CA LEU A 221 5.83 -4.85 -4.61
C LEU A 221 5.74 -5.16 -6.11
N THR A 222 5.44 -6.40 -6.47
CA THR A 222 5.20 -6.80 -7.87
C THR A 222 4.01 -6.02 -8.46
N ARG A 223 2.90 -5.90 -7.71
CA ARG A 223 1.72 -5.14 -8.12
C ARG A 223 2.02 -3.64 -8.31
N THR A 224 2.87 -3.07 -7.48
CA THR A 224 3.25 -1.65 -7.56
C THR A 224 3.94 -1.31 -8.89
N LEU A 225 4.61 -2.27 -9.55
CA LEU A 225 5.19 -2.07 -10.88
C LEU A 225 4.13 -1.72 -11.95
N ALA A 226 2.87 -2.09 -11.75
CA ALA A 226 1.77 -1.72 -12.64
C ALA A 226 1.52 -0.21 -12.72
N ILE A 227 2.07 0.60 -11.81
CA ILE A 227 2.03 2.08 -11.94
C ILE A 227 2.57 2.51 -13.30
N ILE A 228 3.69 1.91 -13.74
CA ILE A 228 4.39 2.35 -14.97
C ILE A 228 3.48 2.21 -16.20
N PRO A 229 2.99 1.01 -16.56
CA PRO A 229 2.11 0.86 -17.71
C PRO A 229 0.80 1.64 -17.55
N THR A 230 0.23 1.70 -16.34
CA THR A 230 -1.01 2.42 -16.10
C THR A 230 -0.86 3.93 -16.32
N VAL A 231 0.22 4.55 -15.84
CA VAL A 231 0.51 5.97 -16.09
C VAL A 231 0.68 6.24 -17.59
N LEU A 232 1.34 5.34 -18.33
CA LEU A 232 1.49 5.47 -19.78
C LEU A 232 0.14 5.39 -20.50
N VAL A 233 -0.74 4.48 -20.10
CA VAL A 233 -2.10 4.37 -20.65
C VAL A 233 -2.90 5.65 -20.35
N PHE A 234 -2.90 6.15 -19.12
CA PHE A 234 -3.59 7.40 -18.78
C PHE A 234 -2.98 8.62 -19.48
N ALA A 235 -1.68 8.64 -19.70
CA ALA A 235 -1.03 9.69 -20.51
C ALA A 235 -1.54 9.65 -21.96
N ALA A 236 -1.62 8.46 -22.56
CA ALA A 236 -2.16 8.31 -23.91
C ALA A 236 -3.64 8.73 -24.00
N ILE A 237 -4.48 8.32 -23.01
CA ILE A 237 -5.89 8.73 -22.91
C ILE A 237 -5.98 10.25 -22.77
N SER A 238 -5.20 10.87 -21.88
CA SER A 238 -5.21 12.32 -21.66
C SER A 238 -4.82 13.08 -22.94
N VAL A 239 -3.77 12.63 -23.64
CA VAL A 239 -3.36 13.20 -24.93
C VAL A 239 -4.46 13.07 -25.99
N HIS A 240 -5.12 11.90 -26.06
CA HIS A 240 -6.22 11.67 -27.00
C HIS A 240 -7.40 12.60 -26.73
N LEU A 241 -7.83 12.71 -25.46
CA LEU A 241 -8.91 13.59 -25.06
C LEU A 241 -8.59 15.08 -25.34
N LYS A 242 -7.35 15.50 -25.08
CA LYS A 242 -6.87 16.87 -25.40
C LYS A 242 -6.82 17.12 -26.90
N LYS A 243 -6.36 16.19 -27.72
CA LYS A 243 -6.39 16.31 -29.18
C LYS A 243 -7.81 16.45 -29.69
N LYS A 244 -8.76 15.70 -29.13
CA LYS A 244 -10.18 15.79 -29.47
C LYS A 244 -10.80 17.14 -29.07
N ALA A 245 -10.41 17.67 -27.90
CA ALA A 245 -10.81 19.00 -27.44
C ALA A 245 -10.09 20.12 -28.23
N ALA A 246 -8.81 19.95 -28.54
CA ALA A 246 -8.00 20.93 -29.29
C ALA A 246 -8.35 20.96 -30.80
N ALA A 247 -8.89 19.89 -31.37
CA ALA A 247 -9.55 19.94 -32.68
C ALA A 247 -10.74 20.92 -32.67
N GLN A 248 -11.20 21.29 -31.46
CA GLN A 248 -12.24 22.30 -31.23
C GLN A 248 -11.68 23.64 -30.72
N SER A 249 -10.42 23.78 -30.24
CA SER A 249 -9.88 25.02 -29.61
C SER A 249 -8.36 25.29 -29.57
N GLY A 250 -7.50 24.55 -30.24
CA GLY A 250 -6.09 24.96 -30.59
C GLY A 250 -4.95 25.05 -29.55
N ASP A 251 -4.78 24.20 -28.52
CA ASP A 251 -3.67 24.28 -27.55
C ASP A 251 -2.86 22.96 -27.26
N HIS A 252 -1.59 23.07 -26.76
CA HIS A 252 -0.55 22.04 -26.76
C HIS A 252 -0.28 21.33 -25.39
N GLY A 253 0.16 20.09 -25.47
CA GLY A 253 0.13 19.02 -24.49
C GLY A 253 1.19 18.86 -23.37
N VAL A 254 0.94 17.96 -22.40
CA VAL A 254 1.63 17.70 -21.12
C VAL A 254 2.81 16.70 -21.26
N LYS A 255 3.95 16.98 -20.60
CA LYS A 255 5.10 16.08 -20.45
C LYS A 255 5.06 15.30 -19.13
N VAL A 256 5.04 13.97 -19.18
CA VAL A 256 5.12 13.09 -17.99
C VAL A 256 6.58 12.83 -17.65
N ASN A 257 7.00 13.15 -16.42
CA ASN A 257 8.34 12.84 -15.95
C ASN A 257 8.40 11.39 -15.42
N MET A 258 8.79 10.45 -16.26
CA MET A 258 8.90 9.02 -15.95
C MET A 258 9.83 8.72 -14.76
N LYS A 259 10.89 9.52 -14.54
CA LYS A 259 11.83 9.31 -13.44
C LYS A 259 11.20 9.56 -12.07
N SER A 260 10.22 10.46 -11.96
CA SER A 260 9.55 10.77 -10.71
C SER A 260 8.50 9.72 -10.31
N VAL A 261 7.96 9.00 -11.30
CA VAL A 261 6.93 7.97 -11.11
C VAL A 261 7.53 6.62 -10.74
N PHE A 262 8.77 6.36 -11.17
CA PHE A 262 9.43 5.07 -10.96
C PHE A 262 9.68 4.78 -9.47
N PRO A 263 9.20 3.66 -8.93
CA PRO A 263 9.36 3.32 -7.51
C PRO A 263 10.75 2.72 -7.22
N TRP A 264 11.79 3.56 -7.18
CA TRP A 264 13.20 3.19 -7.04
C TRP A 264 13.51 2.23 -5.88
N PHE A 265 12.71 2.27 -4.81
CA PHE A 265 12.89 1.37 -3.65
C PHE A 265 12.68 -0.10 -4.01
N ILE A 266 11.92 -0.41 -5.06
CA ILE A 266 11.75 -1.79 -5.55
C ILE A 266 13.05 -2.34 -6.13
N LEU A 267 13.81 -1.51 -6.85
CA LEU A 267 15.15 -1.92 -7.32
C LEU A 267 16.08 -2.21 -6.14
N GLY A 268 16.02 -1.37 -5.08
CA GLY A 268 16.75 -1.62 -3.85
C GLY A 268 16.35 -2.94 -3.18
N PHE A 269 15.04 -3.24 -3.10
CA PHE A 269 14.53 -4.51 -2.59
C PHE A 269 15.05 -5.71 -3.41
N LEU A 270 14.96 -5.65 -4.73
CA LEU A 270 15.45 -6.72 -5.61
C LEU A 270 16.97 -6.88 -5.49
N ALA A 271 17.74 -5.78 -5.45
CA ALA A 271 19.17 -5.83 -5.25
C ALA A 271 19.55 -6.52 -3.94
N MET A 272 18.89 -6.19 -2.83
CA MET A 272 19.10 -6.85 -1.54
C MET A 272 18.75 -8.34 -1.58
N SER A 273 17.64 -8.69 -2.27
CA SER A 273 17.25 -10.10 -2.47
C SER A 273 18.28 -10.88 -3.29
N ILE A 274 18.83 -10.27 -4.35
CA ILE A 274 19.91 -10.88 -5.15
C ILE A 274 21.16 -11.07 -4.29
N LEU A 275 21.61 -10.02 -3.57
CA LEU A 275 22.80 -10.10 -2.71
C LEU A 275 22.68 -11.19 -1.63
N CYS A 276 21.49 -11.37 -1.07
CA CYS A 276 21.20 -12.45 -0.13
C CYS A 276 21.23 -13.82 -0.83
N SER A 277 20.62 -13.93 -2.02
CA SER A 277 20.52 -15.20 -2.78
C SER A 277 21.87 -15.71 -3.28
N VAL A 278 22.80 -14.79 -3.63
CA VAL A 278 24.17 -15.17 -4.05
C VAL A 278 25.14 -15.31 -2.86
N GLY A 279 24.64 -15.20 -1.62
CA GLY A 279 25.44 -15.44 -0.41
C GLY A 279 26.37 -14.29 0.00
N VAL A 280 26.27 -13.11 -0.61
CA VAL A 280 27.05 -11.91 -0.21
C VAL A 280 26.61 -11.44 1.19
N ILE A 281 25.33 -11.60 1.53
CA ILE A 281 24.78 -11.30 2.85
C ILE A 281 24.70 -12.61 3.64
N PRO A 282 25.51 -12.77 4.73
CA PRO A 282 25.46 -13.96 5.58
C PRO A 282 24.10 -14.09 6.28
N ALA A 283 23.67 -15.33 6.56
CA ALA A 283 22.36 -15.62 7.16
C ALA A 283 22.10 -14.84 8.48
N GLY A 284 23.11 -14.70 9.36
CA GLY A 284 22.99 -13.94 10.60
C GLY A 284 22.73 -12.46 10.36
N LEU A 285 23.39 -11.85 9.37
CA LEU A 285 23.15 -10.47 8.98
C LEU A 285 21.76 -10.29 8.33
N ALA A 286 21.35 -11.23 7.51
CA ALA A 286 20.02 -11.24 6.88
C ALA A 286 18.90 -11.24 7.94
N THR A 287 19.02 -12.07 8.99
CA THR A 287 18.09 -12.10 10.13
C THR A 287 18.05 -10.77 10.88
N THR A 288 19.20 -10.16 11.14
CA THR A 288 19.28 -8.84 11.79
C THR A 288 18.62 -7.78 10.93
N LEU A 289 18.90 -7.73 9.64
CA LEU A 289 18.29 -6.78 8.69
C LEU A 289 16.77 -6.97 8.62
N LYS A 290 16.29 -8.23 8.65
CA LYS A 290 14.85 -8.54 8.71
C LYS A 290 14.22 -7.97 9.98
N SER A 291 14.83 -8.15 11.14
CA SER A 291 14.33 -7.63 12.43
C SER A 291 14.28 -6.11 12.45
N ILE A 292 15.34 -5.44 11.95
CA ILE A 292 15.37 -3.98 11.80
C ILE A 292 14.28 -3.52 10.85
N SER A 293 14.12 -4.18 9.71
CA SER A 293 13.07 -3.89 8.73
C SER A 293 11.69 -3.91 9.37
N LYS A 294 11.35 -4.97 10.11
CA LYS A 294 10.06 -5.11 10.79
C LYS A 294 9.81 -3.99 11.79
N PHE A 295 10.77 -3.68 12.64
CA PHE A 295 10.63 -2.58 13.59
C PHE A 295 10.42 -1.22 12.90
N LEU A 296 11.17 -0.95 11.83
CA LEU A 296 11.00 0.27 11.04
C LEU A 296 9.63 0.33 10.34
N MET A 297 9.07 -0.82 9.92
CA MET A 297 7.70 -0.88 9.39
C MET A 297 6.67 -0.51 10.45
N VAL A 298 6.79 -1.03 11.67
CA VAL A 298 5.91 -0.66 12.80
C VAL A 298 5.96 0.85 13.06
N ALA A 299 7.17 1.45 13.08
CA ALA A 299 7.33 2.90 13.25
C ALA A 299 6.73 3.70 12.07
N ALA A 300 6.87 3.20 10.84
CA ALA A 300 6.27 3.84 9.68
C ALA A 300 4.73 3.80 9.71
N LEU A 301 4.15 2.69 10.18
CA LEU A 301 2.70 2.53 10.34
C LEU A 301 2.15 3.41 11.48
N ALA A 302 2.89 3.57 12.58
CA ALA A 302 2.60 4.58 13.60
C ALA A 302 2.52 5.99 12.99
N ALA A 303 3.50 6.34 12.16
CA ALA A 303 3.52 7.64 11.48
C ALA A 303 2.40 7.82 10.46
N ILE A 304 1.96 6.75 9.78
CA ILE A 304 0.79 6.76 8.91
C ILE A 304 -0.47 7.03 9.73
N GLY A 305 -0.65 6.33 10.85
CA GLY A 305 -1.74 6.60 11.78
C GLY A 305 -1.78 8.05 12.26
N LEU A 306 -0.62 8.61 12.64
CA LEU A 306 -0.48 10.02 13.02
C LEU A 306 -0.85 11.00 11.89
N ASN A 307 -0.72 10.62 10.62
CA ASN A 307 -1.13 11.45 9.48
C ASN A 307 -2.61 11.25 9.09
N THR A 308 -3.28 10.25 9.63
CA THR A 308 -4.63 9.88 9.23
C THR A 308 -5.66 10.56 10.14
N ASN A 309 -6.43 11.50 9.56
CA ASN A 309 -7.56 12.12 10.24
C ASN A 309 -8.84 11.38 9.88
N PHE A 310 -9.31 10.51 10.76
CA PHE A 310 -10.47 9.66 10.53
C PHE A 310 -11.76 10.47 10.28
N ALA A 311 -11.94 11.59 10.98
CA ALA A 311 -13.11 12.44 10.79
C ALA A 311 -13.12 13.14 9.41
N ALA A 312 -11.95 13.53 8.89
CA ALA A 312 -11.82 14.08 7.55
C ALA A 312 -12.11 13.03 6.47
N LEU A 313 -11.67 11.78 6.68
CA LEU A 313 -11.98 10.66 5.79
C LEU A 313 -13.50 10.46 5.62
N CYS A 314 -14.25 10.48 6.72
CA CYS A 314 -15.72 10.32 6.69
C CYS A 314 -16.45 11.49 6.02
N LYS A 315 -15.86 12.68 5.93
CA LYS A 315 -16.46 13.88 5.32
C LYS A 315 -16.29 13.99 3.80
N SER A 316 -15.47 13.15 3.17
CA SER A 316 -15.08 13.26 1.74
C SER A 316 -16.21 13.07 0.73
N GLY A 317 -17.42 12.70 1.15
CA GLY A 317 -18.59 12.54 0.31
C GLY A 317 -19.01 11.08 0.09
N ALA A 318 -20.32 10.84 0.07
CA ALA A 318 -20.88 9.48 0.06
C ALA A 318 -20.60 8.71 -1.25
N LYS A 319 -20.73 9.37 -2.41
CA LYS A 319 -20.58 8.69 -3.71
C LYS A 319 -19.17 8.17 -3.98
N PRO A 320 -18.08 8.97 -3.81
CA PRO A 320 -16.71 8.48 -3.93
C PRO A 320 -16.40 7.36 -2.94
N MET A 321 -16.88 7.48 -1.68
CA MET A 321 -16.71 6.44 -0.66
C MET A 321 -17.41 5.15 -1.06
N LEU A 322 -18.67 5.24 -1.52
CA LEU A 322 -19.43 4.08 -1.99
C LEU A 322 -18.75 3.43 -3.20
N HIS A 323 -18.25 4.23 -4.15
CA HIS A 323 -17.51 3.72 -5.30
C HIS A 323 -16.26 2.96 -4.87
N GLY A 324 -15.43 3.56 -4.01
CA GLY A 324 -14.23 2.91 -3.47
C GLY A 324 -14.55 1.62 -2.72
N PHE A 325 -15.61 1.62 -1.90
CA PHE A 325 -16.07 0.43 -1.18
C PHE A 325 -16.49 -0.69 -2.14
N ILE A 326 -17.33 -0.39 -3.15
CA ILE A 326 -17.81 -1.40 -4.11
C ILE A 326 -16.63 -1.99 -4.90
N ILE A 327 -15.72 -1.15 -5.41
CA ILE A 327 -14.58 -1.63 -6.20
C ILE A 327 -13.62 -2.44 -5.34
N SER A 328 -13.33 -1.98 -4.13
CA SER A 328 -12.46 -2.73 -3.22
C SER A 328 -13.07 -4.08 -2.85
N LEU A 329 -14.38 -4.13 -2.60
CA LEU A 329 -15.08 -5.41 -2.33
C LEU A 329 -15.02 -6.34 -3.55
N LEU A 330 -15.23 -5.82 -4.77
CA LEU A 330 -15.11 -6.61 -6.00
C LEU A 330 -13.69 -7.14 -6.18
N VAL A 331 -12.67 -6.33 -5.92
CA VAL A 331 -11.27 -6.76 -6.00
C VAL A 331 -10.97 -7.86 -4.99
N VAL A 332 -11.48 -7.76 -3.77
CA VAL A 332 -11.36 -8.78 -2.73
C VAL A 332 -11.95 -10.12 -3.21
N LEU A 333 -13.17 -10.08 -3.76
CA LEU A 333 -13.85 -11.28 -4.24
C LEU A 333 -13.20 -11.87 -5.49
N VAL A 334 -12.78 -11.03 -6.43
CA VAL A 334 -12.10 -11.48 -7.65
C VAL A 334 -10.73 -12.08 -7.33
N ALA A 335 -9.96 -11.44 -6.44
CA ALA A 335 -8.64 -11.94 -6.05
C ALA A 335 -8.75 -13.36 -5.47
N ILE A 336 -9.59 -13.56 -4.46
CA ILE A 336 -9.75 -14.88 -3.83
C ILE A 336 -10.36 -15.91 -4.80
N ALA A 337 -11.31 -15.52 -5.66
CA ALA A 337 -11.90 -16.40 -6.64
C ALA A 337 -10.86 -16.89 -7.66
N VAL A 338 -9.99 -16.00 -8.15
CA VAL A 338 -8.89 -16.36 -9.05
C VAL A 338 -7.91 -17.30 -8.36
N GLU A 339 -7.59 -17.08 -7.08
CA GLU A 339 -6.72 -17.96 -6.31
C GLU A 339 -7.29 -19.37 -6.14
N TYR A 340 -8.60 -19.49 -5.91
CA TYR A 340 -9.28 -20.80 -5.90
C TYR A 340 -9.23 -21.48 -7.26
N VAL A 341 -9.46 -20.75 -8.35
CA VAL A 341 -9.39 -21.28 -9.72
C VAL A 341 -7.97 -21.74 -10.07
N LEU A 342 -6.95 -21.04 -9.58
CA LEU A 342 -5.54 -21.41 -9.77
C LEU A 342 -5.08 -22.55 -8.84
N GLY A 343 -5.93 -23.03 -7.93
CA GLY A 343 -5.60 -24.08 -6.97
C GLY A 343 -4.64 -23.64 -5.86
N ILE A 344 -4.47 -22.34 -5.63
CA ILE A 344 -3.59 -21.77 -4.61
C ILE A 344 -4.29 -21.73 -3.25
N ALA A 345 -5.54 -21.26 -3.22
CA ALA A 345 -6.37 -21.25 -2.03
C ALA A 345 -7.13 -22.58 -1.89
N PRO A 346 -7.33 -23.11 -0.66
CA PRO A 346 -6.82 -22.59 0.61
C PRO A 346 -5.41 -23.08 0.97
N SER A 347 -4.89 -24.12 0.31
CA SER A 347 -3.69 -24.89 0.71
C SER A 347 -2.37 -24.16 0.51
N GLY A 348 -2.32 -23.16 -0.39
CA GLY A 348 -1.10 -22.41 -0.69
C GLY A 348 -0.04 -23.21 -1.47
N THR A 349 -0.43 -24.28 -2.14
CA THR A 349 0.46 -25.00 -3.06
C THR A 349 0.74 -24.09 -4.27
N LEU A 350 1.89 -23.45 -4.22
CA LEU A 350 2.48 -22.76 -5.37
C LEU A 350 3.13 -23.82 -6.26
N ILE A 351 2.37 -24.33 -7.24
CA ILE A 351 2.85 -25.30 -8.23
C ILE A 351 3.77 -24.63 -9.24
#